data_a33ac95a2fb147bd8a31ed9ddf00560a
#
_entry.id   a33ac95a2fb147bd8a31ed9ddf00560a
#
_cell.length_a   1.000
_cell.length_b   1.000
_cell.length_c   1.000
_cell.angle_alpha   90.00
_cell.angle_beta   90.00
_cell.angle_gamma   90.00
#
_symmetry.space_group_name_H-M   'P 1'
#
loop_
_entity.id
_entity.type
_entity.pdbx_description
1 polymer ?
#
loop_
_entity_poly.entity_id
_entity_poly.type
_entity_poly.pdbx_seq_one_letter_code
_entity_poly.pdbx_strand_id
1 'polypeptide(L)'
;MAANGIMEVTDSNFDQDVLKSDTPVLLDFWATWCGPCRALAPIVDELAKDFQGKLKIGKMDVDRNGATPMRYKVTGIPTLLVFKGGQVVEQLVGYKPKEAIAEALKKHVG
;
A
#
# COMPACT_ATOMS: atom_id res chain seq x y z
N MET A 1 4.31 -10.92 -10.71
CA MET A 1 3.86 -11.12 -9.34
C MET A 1 4.98 -10.80 -8.36
N ALA A 2 4.68 -10.06 -7.35
CA ALA A 2 5.69 -9.64 -6.39
C ALA A 2 6.01 -10.76 -5.40
N ALA A 3 7.19 -10.69 -4.79
CA ALA A 3 7.60 -11.63 -3.76
C ALA A 3 6.74 -11.44 -2.51
N ASN A 4 6.62 -12.49 -1.69
CA ASN A 4 5.98 -12.45 -0.39
C ASN A 4 4.50 -12.07 -0.43
N GLY A 5 3.84 -12.30 -1.56
CA GLY A 5 2.43 -11.97 -1.70
C GLY A 5 2.13 -10.50 -1.87
N ILE A 6 3.15 -9.69 -2.13
CA ILE A 6 2.99 -8.25 -2.37
C ILE A 6 2.92 -8.03 -3.87
N MET A 7 1.86 -7.35 -4.32
CA MET A 7 1.67 -7.07 -5.74
C MET A 7 2.50 -5.87 -6.17
N GLU A 8 3.00 -5.92 -7.38
CA GLU A 8 3.51 -4.70 -8.00
C GLU A 8 2.33 -3.98 -8.65
N VAL A 9 2.06 -2.76 -8.21
CA VAL A 9 0.96 -1.95 -8.74
C VAL A 9 1.54 -0.84 -9.59
N THR A 10 0.96 -0.68 -10.77
CA THR A 10 1.38 0.34 -11.73
C THR A 10 0.18 1.19 -12.08
N ASP A 11 0.43 2.33 -12.74
CA ASP A 11 -0.67 3.16 -13.24
C ASP A 11 -1.59 2.34 -14.15
N SER A 12 -1.05 1.37 -14.88
CA SER A 12 -1.84 0.60 -15.84
C SER A 12 -2.68 -0.50 -15.19
N ASN A 13 -2.28 -1.06 -14.04
CA ASN A 13 -3.07 -2.12 -13.39
C ASN A 13 -3.84 -1.63 -12.16
N PHE A 14 -3.70 -0.37 -11.79
CA PHE A 14 -4.28 0.15 -10.57
C PHE A 14 -5.80 -0.03 -10.52
N ASP A 15 -6.51 0.32 -11.59
CA ASP A 15 -7.98 0.20 -11.59
C ASP A 15 -8.41 -1.25 -11.38
N GLN A 16 -7.79 -2.17 -12.10
CA GLN A 16 -8.18 -3.58 -12.04
C GLN A 16 -7.79 -4.22 -10.69
N ASP A 17 -6.57 -3.97 -10.23
CA ASP A 17 -6.03 -4.71 -9.09
C ASP A 17 -6.33 -4.05 -7.75
N VAL A 18 -6.61 -2.76 -7.74
CA VAL A 18 -6.88 -2.03 -6.50
C VAL A 18 -8.33 -1.58 -6.42
N LEU A 19 -8.80 -0.80 -7.40
CA LEU A 19 -10.15 -0.23 -7.30
C LEU A 19 -11.24 -1.28 -7.42
N LYS A 20 -11.03 -2.32 -8.22
CA LYS A 20 -12.02 -3.38 -8.44
C LYS A 20 -11.80 -4.59 -7.54
N SER A 21 -10.91 -4.48 -6.57
CA SER A 21 -10.63 -5.58 -5.67
C SER A 21 -11.82 -5.86 -4.75
N ASP A 22 -12.12 -7.15 -4.54
CA ASP A 22 -13.16 -7.59 -3.62
C ASP A 22 -12.72 -7.51 -2.17
N THR A 23 -11.41 -7.44 -1.93
CA THR A 23 -10.85 -7.34 -0.59
C THR A 23 -10.18 -6.00 -0.42
N PRO A 24 -10.03 -5.50 0.82
CA PRO A 24 -9.28 -4.27 1.04
C PRO A 24 -7.84 -4.39 0.51
N VAL A 25 -7.27 -3.28 0.08
CA VAL A 25 -5.90 -3.22 -0.46
C VAL A 25 -5.12 -2.14 0.27
N LEU A 26 -3.96 -2.52 0.81
CA LEU A 26 -2.99 -1.57 1.32
C LEU A 26 -2.01 -1.27 0.20
N LEU A 27 -1.92 -0.01 -0.21
CA LEU A 27 -1.01 0.40 -1.28
C LEU A 27 0.09 1.27 -0.71
N ASP A 28 1.34 0.82 -0.88
CA ASP A 28 2.54 1.49 -0.39
C ASP A 28 3.19 2.26 -1.55
N PHE A 29 3.16 3.61 -1.46
CA PHE A 29 3.84 4.47 -2.43
C PHE A 29 5.26 4.68 -1.95
N TRP A 30 6.24 4.33 -2.79
CA TRP A 30 7.65 4.29 -2.39
C TRP A 30 8.56 4.67 -3.55
N ALA A 31 9.84 4.85 -3.26
CA ALA A 31 10.87 5.05 -4.27
C ALA A 31 12.17 4.40 -3.80
N THR A 32 13.03 4.05 -4.76
CA THR A 32 14.27 3.34 -4.46
C THR A 32 15.25 4.18 -3.62
N TRP A 33 15.21 5.51 -3.79
CA TRP A 33 16.12 6.42 -3.09
C TRP A 33 15.64 6.83 -1.70
N CYS A 34 14.45 6.39 -1.32
CA CYS A 34 13.79 6.85 -0.10
C CYS A 34 14.21 5.98 1.09
N GLY A 35 14.98 6.54 2.02
CA GLY A 35 15.45 5.83 3.21
C GLY A 35 14.32 5.31 4.08
N PRO A 36 13.35 6.16 4.48
CA PRO A 36 12.22 5.68 5.28
C PRO A 36 11.40 4.60 4.60
N CYS A 37 11.31 4.65 3.24
CA CYS A 37 10.62 3.59 2.50
C CYS A 37 11.34 2.25 2.68
N ARG A 38 12.67 2.26 2.63
CA ARG A 38 13.46 1.04 2.84
C ARG A 38 13.32 0.51 4.25
N ALA A 39 13.26 1.40 5.24
CA ALA A 39 13.04 0.99 6.62
C ALA A 39 11.65 0.38 6.82
N LEU A 40 10.67 0.83 6.04
CA LEU A 40 9.30 0.32 6.13
C LEU A 40 9.14 -1.02 5.41
N ALA A 41 9.99 -1.33 4.44
CA ALA A 41 9.82 -2.53 3.61
C ALA A 41 9.71 -3.83 4.41
N PRO A 42 10.57 -4.11 5.41
CA PRO A 42 10.42 -5.34 6.21
C PRO A 42 9.11 -5.38 6.97
N ILE A 43 8.62 -4.22 7.41
CA ILE A 43 7.35 -4.14 8.12
C ILE A 43 6.20 -4.49 7.18
N VAL A 44 6.23 -3.98 5.96
CA VAL A 44 5.23 -4.30 4.95
C VAL A 44 5.25 -5.79 4.62
N ASP A 45 6.44 -6.38 4.52
CA ASP A 45 6.58 -7.82 4.29
C ASP A 45 5.92 -8.63 5.41
N GLU A 46 6.11 -8.24 6.67
CA GLU A 46 5.49 -8.92 7.81
C GLU A 46 3.98 -8.76 7.78
N LEU A 47 3.50 -7.56 7.47
CA LEU A 47 2.06 -7.30 7.38
C LEU A 47 1.41 -8.15 6.30
N ALA A 48 2.12 -8.37 5.18
CA ALA A 48 1.61 -9.22 4.10
C ALA A 48 1.37 -10.64 4.60
N LYS A 49 2.23 -11.15 5.47
CA LYS A 49 2.05 -12.48 6.05
C LYS A 49 0.93 -12.49 7.07
N ASP A 50 0.91 -11.48 7.95
CA ASP A 50 -0.06 -11.44 9.05
C ASP A 50 -1.49 -11.28 8.55
N PHE A 51 -1.68 -10.55 7.46
CA PHE A 51 -3.01 -10.28 6.91
C PHE A 51 -3.34 -11.10 5.67
N GLN A 52 -2.56 -12.15 5.41
CA GLN A 52 -2.78 -13.02 4.26
C GLN A 52 -4.21 -13.57 4.29
N GLY A 53 -4.90 -13.44 3.16
CA GLY A 53 -6.29 -13.87 3.05
C GLY A 53 -7.31 -12.84 3.52
N LYS A 54 -6.87 -11.77 4.20
CA LYS A 54 -7.77 -10.75 4.73
C LYS A 54 -7.71 -9.45 3.95
N LEU A 55 -6.53 -9.11 3.44
CA LEU A 55 -6.36 -7.97 2.56
C LEU A 55 -5.20 -8.24 1.62
N LYS A 56 -5.15 -7.47 0.56
CA LYS A 56 -4.03 -7.50 -0.38
C LYS A 56 -3.09 -6.37 -0.08
N ILE A 57 -1.81 -6.57 -0.37
CA ILE A 57 -0.81 -5.51 -0.23
C ILE A 57 -0.14 -5.31 -1.57
N GLY A 58 -0.04 -4.05 -2.00
CA GLY A 58 0.64 -3.67 -3.22
C GLY A 58 1.63 -2.57 -2.96
N LYS A 59 2.61 -2.45 -3.85
CA LYS A 59 3.62 -1.40 -3.81
C LYS A 59 3.66 -0.70 -5.16
N MET A 60 3.75 0.63 -5.14
CA MET A 60 3.85 1.43 -6.36
C MET A 60 5.07 2.32 -6.28
N ASP A 61 5.98 2.15 -7.24
CA ASP A 61 7.16 2.99 -7.37
C ASP A 61 6.75 4.33 -8.00
N VAL A 62 6.83 5.41 -7.23
CA VAL A 62 6.32 6.70 -7.69
C VAL A 62 7.20 7.33 -8.79
N ASP A 63 8.44 6.88 -8.94
CA ASP A 63 9.29 7.37 -10.02
C ASP A 63 8.86 6.82 -11.37
N ARG A 64 8.25 5.64 -11.39
CA ARG A 64 7.79 4.99 -12.60
C ARG A 64 6.30 5.19 -12.86
N ASN A 65 5.56 5.65 -11.85
CA ASN A 65 4.10 5.74 -11.90
C ASN A 65 3.68 7.06 -11.30
N GLY A 66 3.49 8.06 -12.13
CA GLY A 66 3.17 9.40 -11.64
C GLY A 66 1.69 9.72 -11.59
N ALA A 67 0.87 9.01 -12.38
CA ALA A 67 -0.55 9.36 -12.49
C ALA A 67 -1.33 9.05 -11.20
N THR A 68 -1.12 7.87 -10.63
CA THR A 68 -1.87 7.47 -9.44
C THR A 68 -1.50 8.31 -8.22
N PRO A 69 -0.20 8.55 -7.93
CA PRO A 69 0.14 9.44 -6.81
C PRO A 69 -0.46 10.84 -6.98
N MET A 70 -0.44 11.38 -8.18
CA MET A 70 -1.03 12.69 -8.44
C MET A 70 -2.52 12.69 -8.19
N ARG A 71 -3.22 11.65 -8.67
CA ARG A 71 -4.66 11.51 -8.50
C ARG A 71 -5.08 11.52 -7.03
N TYR A 72 -4.31 10.89 -6.17
CA TYR A 72 -4.61 10.78 -4.75
C TYR A 72 -3.83 11.77 -3.89
N LYS A 73 -3.16 12.75 -4.53
CA LYS A 73 -2.45 13.83 -3.84
C LYS A 73 -1.38 13.31 -2.89
N VAL A 74 -0.69 12.28 -3.32
CA VAL A 74 0.45 11.75 -2.59
C VAL A 74 1.65 12.64 -2.87
N THR A 75 2.08 13.42 -1.88
CA THR A 75 3.16 14.38 -2.04
C THR A 75 4.41 14.00 -1.27
N GLY A 76 4.30 13.07 -0.34
CA GLY A 76 5.44 12.58 0.44
C GLY A 76 5.45 11.07 0.45
N ILE A 77 6.63 10.48 0.64
CA ILE A 77 6.77 9.04 0.72
C ILE A 77 7.62 8.66 1.92
N PRO A 78 7.37 7.47 2.52
CA PRO A 78 6.31 6.54 2.12
C PRO A 78 4.92 7.07 2.48
N THR A 79 3.94 6.72 1.67
CA THR A 79 2.53 6.94 1.99
C THR A 79 1.82 5.62 1.82
N LEU A 80 1.02 5.26 2.81
CA LEU A 80 0.20 4.05 2.76
C LEU A 80 -1.26 4.47 2.64
N LEU A 81 -1.94 4.00 1.59
CA LEU A 81 -3.37 4.20 1.44
C LEU A 81 -4.06 2.85 1.55
N VAL A 82 -5.17 2.79 2.28
CA VAL A 82 -6.00 1.60 2.32
C VAL A 82 -7.25 1.86 1.49
N PHE A 83 -7.47 1.00 0.51
CA PHE A 83 -8.64 1.07 -0.37
C PHE A 83 -9.62 -0.02 0.03
N LYS A 84 -10.89 0.32 0.08
CA LYS A 84 -11.96 -0.65 0.32
C LYS A 84 -13.15 -0.27 -0.55
N GLY A 85 -13.59 -1.19 -1.40
CA GLY A 85 -14.68 -0.89 -2.32
C GLY A 85 -14.38 0.25 -3.27
N GLY A 86 -13.14 0.39 -3.67
CA GLY A 86 -12.71 1.45 -4.59
C GLY A 86 -12.48 2.80 -3.95
N GLN A 87 -12.56 2.91 -2.63
CA GLN A 87 -12.40 4.18 -1.93
C GLN A 87 -11.30 4.13 -0.90
N VAL A 88 -10.62 5.25 -0.70
CA VAL A 88 -9.59 5.36 0.34
C VAL A 88 -10.28 5.46 1.70
N VAL A 89 -9.96 4.53 2.59
CA VAL A 89 -10.53 4.48 3.94
C VAL A 89 -9.50 4.77 5.02
N GLU A 90 -8.19 4.74 4.70
CA GLU A 90 -7.11 5.12 5.63
C GLU A 90 -5.98 5.74 4.85
N GLN A 91 -5.27 6.66 5.49
CA GLN A 91 -4.06 7.26 4.95
C GLN A 91 -3.03 7.39 6.06
N LEU A 92 -1.84 6.84 5.84
CA LEU A 92 -0.73 6.93 6.77
C LEU A 92 0.46 7.51 6.03
N VAL A 93 0.94 8.66 6.46
CA VAL A 93 2.04 9.37 5.79
C VAL A 93 3.30 9.23 6.62
N GLY A 94 4.38 8.82 5.98
CA GLY A 94 5.68 8.65 6.62
C GLY A 94 5.85 7.29 7.25
N TYR A 95 7.02 7.06 7.80
CA TYR A 95 7.33 5.81 8.49
C TYR A 95 6.46 5.67 9.74
N LYS A 96 5.91 4.48 9.93
CA LYS A 96 5.14 4.12 11.12
C LYS A 96 5.60 2.76 11.62
N PRO A 97 5.58 2.53 12.93
CA PRO A 97 5.89 1.19 13.44
C PRO A 97 4.78 0.20 13.05
N LYS A 98 5.14 -1.06 13.02
CA LYS A 98 4.22 -2.13 12.59
C LYS A 98 2.90 -2.09 13.34
N GLU A 99 2.94 -1.88 14.66
CA GLU A 99 1.74 -1.90 15.50
C GLU A 99 0.75 -0.82 15.08
N ALA A 100 1.26 0.37 14.73
CA ALA A 100 0.38 1.46 14.31
C ALA A 100 -0.31 1.14 13.00
N ILE A 101 0.42 0.56 12.05
CA ILE A 101 -0.15 0.18 10.77
C ILE A 101 -1.16 -0.95 10.96
N ALA A 102 -0.79 -1.98 11.74
CA ALA A 102 -1.69 -3.11 11.99
C ALA A 102 -3.01 -2.66 12.63
N GLU A 103 -2.94 -1.71 13.57
CA GLU A 103 -4.16 -1.18 14.19
C GLU A 103 -5.06 -0.52 13.17
N ALA A 104 -4.48 0.28 12.27
CA ALA A 104 -5.25 0.93 11.22
C ALA A 104 -5.88 -0.10 10.28
N LEU A 105 -5.14 -1.16 9.93
CA LEU A 105 -5.65 -2.19 9.02
C LEU A 105 -6.77 -3.01 9.64
N LYS A 106 -6.69 -3.29 10.94
CA LYS A 106 -7.70 -4.11 11.61
C LYS A 106 -9.10 -3.51 11.55
N LYS A 107 -9.19 -2.19 11.43
CA LYS A 107 -10.49 -1.52 11.31
C LYS A 107 -11.22 -1.87 10.02
N HIS A 108 -10.51 -2.33 9.01
CA HIS A 108 -11.06 -2.49 7.67
C HIS A 108 -11.09 -3.93 7.18
N VAL A 109 -10.63 -4.87 7.99
CA VAL A 109 -10.69 -6.29 7.69
C VAL A 109 -11.59 -6.95 8.71
N GLY A 110 -12.46 -7.75 8.23
CA GLY A 110 -13.38 -8.26 9.18
C GLY A 110 -13.79 -9.59 9.06
#